data_fd1a7dcae7c71fb510a2af91d2779286
#
_entry.id   fd1a7dcae7c71fb510a2af91d2779286
#
_cell.length_a   1.000
_cell.length_b   1.000
_cell.length_c   1.000
_cell.angle_alpha   90.00
_cell.angle_beta   90.00
_cell.angle_gamma   90.00
#
_symmetry.space_group_name_H-M   'P 1'
#
loop_
_entity.id
_entity.type
_entity.pdbx_description
1 polymer ?
#
loop_
_entity_poly.entity_id
_entity_poly.type
_entity_poly.pdbx_seq_one_letter_code
_entity_poly.pdbx_strand_id
1 'polypeptide(L)'
;MNLGNKIRELRRASNLTQEQLAASLNISAQAVSKWEMGASYPDMTMIPTLAVFFKVSLDELFDFDVRNVDKEIEDIRLEYNKYFWGNFEKAEQILLDGLKLYPVSIQLKTELFELYAYNVDRGDEVVNKAFELGSHIISISQDVFCTCRTKANMIHIYTYLEREKGQDHYDEIKQIIETLPYMYPYMLQDKMRLSASYIKGEEGMKEAKALKDIEWQEFFIACAQVGHRYFDMGDYENAMIHFQESVDVIERFMYSDKQGFDAYPIGGTHANHAITLLDIATCMFKLGKTEGIDGLIEKAKHIYFDAFDHIELRDYVKDMTYMLNYFTKNYNKKKLNEYKPLDLSDIEKRIAQKNA
;
A
#
# COMPACT_ATOMS: atom_id res chain seq x y z
N MET A 1 -6.73 24.03 -17.90
CA MET A 1 -6.88 25.40 -17.39
C MET A 1 -6.87 26.38 -18.56
N ASN A 2 -7.94 27.13 -18.78
CA ASN A 2 -8.04 28.04 -19.94
C ASN A 2 -8.60 29.39 -19.48
N LEU A 3 -7.75 30.19 -18.80
CA LEU A 3 -8.08 31.54 -18.30
C LEU A 3 -8.73 32.43 -19.38
N GLY A 4 -8.25 32.38 -20.63
CA GLY A 4 -8.78 33.16 -21.72
C GLY A 4 -10.25 32.83 -22.03
N ASN A 5 -10.60 31.55 -22.04
CA ASN A 5 -12.00 31.14 -22.23
C ASN A 5 -12.88 31.60 -21.07
N LYS A 6 -12.38 31.51 -19.82
CA LYS A 6 -13.11 31.96 -18.64
C LYS A 6 -13.35 33.48 -18.64
N ILE A 7 -12.34 34.27 -19.02
CA ILE A 7 -12.49 35.72 -19.20
C ILE A 7 -13.57 36.02 -20.26
N ARG A 8 -13.57 35.29 -21.40
CA ARG A 8 -14.58 35.44 -22.44
C ARG A 8 -15.99 35.10 -21.96
N GLU A 9 -16.11 34.01 -21.18
CA GLU A 9 -17.37 33.56 -20.58
C GLU A 9 -17.94 34.64 -19.63
N LEU A 10 -17.12 35.09 -18.68
CA LEU A 10 -17.52 36.10 -17.69
C LEU A 10 -17.85 37.43 -18.34
N ARG A 11 -17.10 37.87 -19.34
CA ARG A 11 -17.41 39.07 -20.12
C ARG A 11 -18.77 38.97 -20.82
N ARG A 12 -19.02 37.82 -21.48
CA ARG A 12 -20.32 37.60 -22.17
C ARG A 12 -21.48 37.54 -21.20
N ALA A 13 -21.29 36.86 -20.06
CA ALA A 13 -22.30 36.84 -18.98
C ALA A 13 -22.61 38.23 -18.43
N SER A 14 -21.63 39.14 -18.46
CA SER A 14 -21.79 40.53 -18.09
C SER A 14 -22.32 41.42 -19.24
N ASN A 15 -22.65 40.84 -20.42
CA ASN A 15 -23.11 41.53 -21.61
C ASN A 15 -22.15 42.65 -22.13
N LEU A 16 -20.84 42.45 -21.98
CA LEU A 16 -19.82 43.41 -22.38
C LEU A 16 -19.19 43.01 -23.71
N THR A 17 -18.83 44.01 -24.55
CA THR A 17 -17.92 43.81 -25.68
C THR A 17 -16.47 43.77 -25.20
N GLN A 18 -15.54 43.35 -26.08
CA GLN A 18 -14.10 43.37 -25.75
C GLN A 18 -13.60 44.79 -25.52
N GLU A 19 -14.11 45.76 -26.28
CA GLU A 19 -13.81 47.20 -26.16
C GLU A 19 -14.31 47.76 -24.81
N GLN A 20 -15.53 47.37 -24.40
CA GLN A 20 -16.08 47.81 -23.11
C GLN A 20 -15.34 47.27 -21.92
N LEU A 21 -14.95 45.98 -21.95
CA LEU A 21 -14.10 45.38 -20.92
C LEU A 21 -12.74 46.08 -20.87
N ALA A 22 -12.12 46.28 -22.04
CA ALA A 22 -10.83 46.95 -22.17
C ALA A 22 -10.86 48.38 -21.60
N ALA A 23 -11.90 49.15 -21.94
CA ALA A 23 -12.11 50.51 -21.39
C ALA A 23 -12.25 50.50 -19.87
N SER A 24 -13.00 49.54 -19.32
CA SER A 24 -13.22 49.41 -17.87
C SER A 24 -11.92 49.04 -17.11
N LEU A 25 -11.04 48.34 -17.76
CA LEU A 25 -9.74 47.92 -17.19
C LEU A 25 -8.57 48.84 -17.55
N ASN A 26 -8.85 49.91 -18.32
CA ASN A 26 -7.85 50.86 -18.82
C ASN A 26 -6.73 50.20 -19.64
N ILE A 27 -7.09 49.27 -20.52
CA ILE A 27 -6.19 48.52 -21.43
C ILE A 27 -6.69 48.58 -22.86
N SER A 28 -5.97 48.02 -23.83
CA SER A 28 -6.40 47.95 -25.21
C SER A 28 -7.35 46.78 -25.47
N ALA A 29 -8.32 46.96 -26.39
CA ALA A 29 -9.19 45.88 -26.84
C ALA A 29 -8.39 44.71 -27.46
N GLN A 30 -7.26 45.01 -28.07
CA GLN A 30 -6.35 43.99 -28.59
C GLN A 30 -5.76 43.09 -27.49
N ALA A 31 -5.48 43.64 -26.28
CA ALA A 31 -5.02 42.85 -25.14
C ALA A 31 -6.11 41.87 -24.70
N VAL A 32 -7.35 42.33 -24.53
CA VAL A 32 -8.49 41.46 -24.19
C VAL A 32 -8.67 40.35 -25.24
N SER A 33 -8.61 40.73 -26.53
CA SER A 33 -8.74 39.76 -27.63
C SER A 33 -7.64 38.69 -27.57
N LYS A 34 -6.37 39.08 -27.31
CA LYS A 34 -5.25 38.13 -27.17
C LYS A 34 -5.42 37.20 -25.98
N TRP A 35 -5.93 37.71 -24.85
CA TRP A 35 -6.22 36.90 -23.67
C TRP A 35 -7.28 35.83 -23.97
N GLU A 36 -8.40 36.26 -24.58
CA GLU A 36 -9.52 35.39 -24.91
C GLU A 36 -9.19 34.34 -25.98
N MET A 37 -8.18 34.60 -26.83
CA MET A 37 -7.65 33.63 -27.82
C MET A 37 -6.53 32.76 -27.26
N GLY A 38 -6.08 33.00 -26.03
CA GLY A 38 -4.96 32.29 -25.44
C GLY A 38 -3.58 32.65 -26.05
N ALA A 39 -3.51 33.74 -26.84
CA ALA A 39 -2.27 34.21 -27.45
C ALA A 39 -1.34 34.95 -26.47
N SER A 40 -1.90 35.47 -25.37
CA SER A 40 -1.17 35.99 -24.21
C SER A 40 -2.00 35.86 -22.95
N TYR A 41 -1.36 36.02 -21.80
CA TYR A 41 -2.02 36.07 -20.49
C TYR A 41 -2.08 37.50 -19.96
N PRO A 42 -3.09 37.85 -19.12
CA PRO A 42 -3.04 39.08 -18.32
C PRO A 42 -1.79 39.11 -17.46
N ASP A 43 -1.26 40.32 -17.19
CA ASP A 43 -0.23 40.50 -16.16
C ASP A 43 -0.75 40.03 -14.81
N MET A 44 0.11 39.47 -13.96
CA MET A 44 -0.26 38.95 -12.63
C MET A 44 -0.95 40.03 -11.76
N THR A 45 -0.57 41.29 -11.91
CA THR A 45 -1.20 42.41 -11.21
C THR A 45 -2.62 42.69 -11.67
N MET A 46 -2.98 42.27 -12.89
CA MET A 46 -4.29 42.40 -13.46
C MET A 46 -5.26 41.30 -13.00
N ILE A 47 -4.75 40.16 -12.54
CA ILE A 47 -5.58 39.03 -12.13
C ILE A 47 -6.54 39.37 -10.98
N PRO A 48 -6.08 39.99 -9.86
CA PRO A 48 -7.00 40.43 -8.81
C PRO A 48 -8.03 41.47 -9.32
N THR A 49 -7.65 42.36 -10.22
CA THR A 49 -8.53 43.37 -10.81
C THR A 49 -9.65 42.70 -11.62
N LEU A 50 -9.32 41.68 -12.42
CA LEU A 50 -10.32 40.91 -13.18
C LEU A 50 -11.28 40.18 -12.25
N ALA A 51 -10.78 39.53 -11.18
CA ALA A 51 -11.60 38.84 -10.21
C ALA A 51 -12.60 39.80 -9.52
N VAL A 52 -12.14 40.96 -9.08
CA VAL A 52 -12.99 42.00 -8.49
C VAL A 52 -13.99 42.53 -9.51
N PHE A 53 -13.58 42.82 -10.73
CA PHE A 53 -14.43 43.33 -11.80
C PHE A 53 -15.60 42.39 -12.09
N PHE A 54 -15.33 41.11 -12.24
CA PHE A 54 -16.31 40.07 -12.50
C PHE A 54 -17.04 39.57 -11.24
N LYS A 55 -16.61 39.99 -10.05
CA LYS A 55 -17.15 39.54 -8.75
C LYS A 55 -17.04 38.02 -8.55
N VAL A 56 -15.95 37.46 -8.96
CA VAL A 56 -15.62 36.01 -8.82
C VAL A 56 -14.38 35.83 -7.94
N SER A 57 -14.19 34.65 -7.38
CA SER A 57 -12.94 34.29 -6.72
C SER A 57 -11.80 34.09 -7.74
N LEU A 58 -10.54 34.09 -7.28
CA LEU A 58 -9.41 33.75 -8.14
C LEU A 58 -9.52 32.31 -8.65
N ASP A 59 -9.97 31.39 -7.83
CA ASP A 59 -10.17 29.99 -8.21
C ASP A 59 -11.22 29.89 -9.34
N GLU A 60 -12.32 30.61 -9.20
CA GLU A 60 -13.37 30.66 -10.24
C GLU A 60 -12.84 31.31 -11.53
N LEU A 61 -12.05 32.39 -11.41
CA LEU A 61 -11.43 33.04 -12.57
C LEU A 61 -10.47 32.11 -13.33
N PHE A 62 -9.73 31.27 -12.58
CA PHE A 62 -8.80 30.29 -13.16
C PHE A 62 -9.48 28.98 -13.55
N ASP A 63 -10.78 28.82 -13.29
CA ASP A 63 -11.50 27.57 -13.48
C ASP A 63 -10.76 26.42 -12.75
N PHE A 64 -10.33 26.73 -11.52
CA PHE A 64 -9.53 25.84 -10.70
C PHE A 64 -10.35 25.35 -9.51
N ASP A 65 -10.51 24.05 -9.39
CA ASP A 65 -11.14 23.42 -8.22
C ASP A 65 -10.18 22.35 -7.67
N VAL A 66 -9.68 22.59 -6.47
CA VAL A 66 -8.79 21.63 -5.76
C VAL A 66 -9.43 20.25 -5.65
N ARG A 67 -10.77 20.19 -5.47
CA ARG A 67 -11.49 18.90 -5.39
C ARG A 67 -11.42 18.10 -6.68
N ASN A 68 -11.32 18.76 -7.84
CA ASN A 68 -11.11 18.09 -9.12
C ASN A 68 -9.69 17.51 -9.20
N VAL A 69 -8.69 18.22 -8.68
CA VAL A 69 -7.31 17.73 -8.60
C VAL A 69 -7.22 16.48 -7.72
N ASP A 70 -7.85 16.51 -6.53
CA ASP A 70 -7.89 15.36 -5.63
C ASP A 70 -8.56 14.15 -6.28
N LYS A 71 -9.66 14.39 -7.01
CA LYS A 71 -10.36 13.35 -7.76
C LYS A 71 -9.50 12.77 -8.90
N GLU A 72 -8.82 13.63 -9.66
CA GLU A 72 -7.94 13.17 -10.75
C GLU A 72 -6.75 12.34 -10.20
N ILE A 73 -6.17 12.74 -9.05
CA ILE A 73 -5.15 11.96 -8.36
C ILE A 73 -5.71 10.62 -7.91
N GLU A 74 -6.93 10.59 -7.37
CA GLU A 74 -7.58 9.35 -6.95
C GLU A 74 -7.89 8.43 -8.14
N ASP A 75 -8.34 8.97 -9.27
CA ASP A 75 -8.58 8.22 -10.50
C ASP A 75 -7.26 7.57 -11.01
N ILE A 76 -6.14 8.28 -10.94
CA ILE A 76 -4.80 7.74 -11.27
C ILE A 76 -4.45 6.59 -10.32
N ARG A 77 -4.70 6.73 -9.02
CA ARG A 77 -4.44 5.68 -8.02
C ARG A 77 -5.31 4.45 -8.23
N LEU A 78 -6.59 4.64 -8.53
CA LEU A 78 -7.50 3.54 -8.85
C LEU A 78 -7.06 2.77 -10.11
N GLU A 79 -6.56 3.48 -11.12
CA GLU A 79 -6.02 2.84 -12.33
C GLU A 79 -4.71 2.10 -12.02
N TYR A 80 -3.78 2.72 -11.29
CA TYR A 80 -2.54 2.11 -10.83
C TYR A 80 -2.76 0.81 -10.05
N ASN A 81 -3.70 0.79 -9.10
CA ASN A 81 -3.98 -0.36 -8.24
C ASN A 81 -4.35 -1.63 -9.02
N LYS A 82 -4.92 -1.49 -10.22
CA LYS A 82 -5.22 -2.64 -11.09
C LYS A 82 -3.98 -3.39 -11.56
N TYR A 83 -2.81 -2.74 -11.53
CA TYR A 83 -1.55 -3.27 -12.08
C TYR A 83 -0.49 -3.52 -11.01
N PHE A 84 -0.68 -3.06 -9.78
CA PHE A 84 0.30 -3.11 -8.69
C PHE A 84 0.96 -4.49 -8.53
N TRP A 85 0.15 -5.54 -8.45
CA TRP A 85 0.64 -6.90 -8.22
C TRP A 85 1.00 -7.69 -9.49
N GLY A 86 0.70 -7.18 -10.66
CA GLY A 86 0.79 -8.00 -11.86
C GLY A 86 1.58 -7.43 -13.03
N ASN A 87 1.78 -6.12 -13.06
CA ASN A 87 2.46 -5.49 -14.18
C ASN A 87 3.20 -4.24 -13.71
N PHE A 88 4.42 -4.44 -13.24
CA PHE A 88 5.28 -3.38 -12.71
C PHE A 88 5.46 -2.23 -13.70
N GLU A 89 5.79 -2.52 -14.95
CA GLU A 89 6.09 -1.52 -15.98
C GLU A 89 4.86 -0.64 -16.25
N LYS A 90 3.68 -1.25 -16.29
CA LYS A 90 2.42 -0.51 -16.47
C LYS A 90 2.08 0.32 -15.25
N ALA A 91 2.25 -0.22 -14.05
CA ALA A 91 2.02 0.48 -12.79
C ALA A 91 2.97 1.68 -12.66
N GLU A 92 4.27 1.49 -12.92
CA GLU A 92 5.28 2.55 -12.91
C GLU A 92 4.92 3.67 -13.90
N GLN A 93 4.54 3.32 -15.13
CA GLN A 93 4.20 4.29 -16.16
C GLN A 93 2.99 5.16 -15.77
N ILE A 94 1.95 4.56 -15.22
CA ILE A 94 0.75 5.30 -14.77
C ILE A 94 1.13 6.35 -13.70
N LEU A 95 1.94 5.96 -12.72
CA LEU A 95 2.37 6.87 -11.65
C LEU A 95 3.31 7.96 -12.16
N LEU A 96 4.25 7.61 -13.06
CA LEU A 96 5.15 8.59 -13.67
C LEU A 96 4.41 9.59 -14.54
N ASP A 97 3.40 9.17 -15.30
CA ASP A 97 2.56 10.07 -16.09
C ASP A 97 1.68 10.95 -15.18
N GLY A 98 1.16 10.40 -14.09
CA GLY A 98 0.48 11.17 -13.04
C GLY A 98 1.38 12.23 -12.41
N LEU A 99 2.64 11.90 -12.12
CA LEU A 99 3.61 12.84 -11.56
C LEU A 99 4.08 13.91 -12.54
N LYS A 100 3.96 13.72 -13.86
CA LYS A 100 4.16 14.80 -14.84
C LYS A 100 3.05 15.84 -14.75
N LEU A 101 1.81 15.41 -14.44
CA LEU A 101 0.67 16.32 -14.26
C LEU A 101 0.67 16.96 -12.86
N TYR A 102 1.01 16.17 -11.84
CA TYR A 102 0.96 16.55 -10.41
C TYR A 102 2.32 16.33 -9.72
N PRO A 103 3.38 17.06 -10.10
CA PRO A 103 4.75 16.80 -9.64
C PRO A 103 4.95 16.98 -8.14
N VAL A 104 4.07 17.72 -7.48
CA VAL A 104 4.11 17.96 -6.02
C VAL A 104 3.26 16.98 -5.22
N SER A 105 2.52 16.09 -5.86
CA SER A 105 1.65 15.13 -5.18
C SER A 105 2.47 14.14 -4.34
N ILE A 106 2.39 14.28 -3.02
CA ILE A 106 2.99 13.33 -2.07
C ILE A 106 2.35 11.95 -2.21
N GLN A 107 1.05 11.92 -2.45
CA GLN A 107 0.26 10.70 -2.60
C GLN A 107 0.78 9.82 -3.76
N LEU A 108 0.96 10.40 -4.95
CA LEU A 108 1.50 9.65 -6.09
C LEU A 108 2.97 9.25 -5.88
N LYS A 109 3.77 10.09 -5.22
CA LYS A 109 5.15 9.76 -4.86
C LYS A 109 5.21 8.58 -3.90
N THR A 110 4.31 8.53 -2.93
CA THR A 110 4.24 7.43 -1.96
C THR A 110 3.84 6.12 -2.64
N GLU A 111 2.85 6.13 -3.54
CA GLU A 111 2.48 4.95 -4.32
C GLU A 111 3.64 4.45 -5.21
N LEU A 112 4.38 5.37 -5.84
CA LEU A 112 5.54 5.01 -6.65
C LEU A 112 6.69 4.45 -5.80
N PHE A 113 6.93 5.03 -4.62
CA PHE A 113 7.88 4.51 -3.65
C PHE A 113 7.50 3.09 -3.20
N GLU A 114 6.25 2.84 -2.89
CA GLU A 114 5.76 1.52 -2.49
C GLU A 114 5.90 0.50 -3.61
N LEU A 115 5.58 0.90 -4.84
CA LEU A 115 5.80 0.05 -6.01
C LEU A 115 7.27 -0.41 -6.09
N TYR A 116 8.21 0.51 -5.88
CA TYR A 116 9.64 0.16 -5.87
C TYR A 116 10.02 -0.69 -4.65
N ALA A 117 9.54 -0.32 -3.46
CA ALA A 117 9.86 -1.02 -2.22
C ALA A 117 9.39 -2.50 -2.22
N TYR A 118 8.26 -2.79 -2.85
CA TYR A 118 7.75 -4.16 -2.98
C TYR A 118 8.34 -4.95 -4.16
N ASN A 119 9.12 -4.29 -5.03
CA ASN A 119 9.74 -4.89 -6.20
C ASN A 119 11.28 -4.78 -6.21
N VAL A 120 11.92 -4.72 -5.05
CA VAL A 120 13.38 -4.61 -4.89
C VAL A 120 14.15 -5.80 -5.46
N ASP A 121 13.50 -6.93 -5.65
CA ASP A 121 14.03 -8.13 -6.28
C ASP A 121 14.27 -7.96 -7.79
N ARG A 122 13.77 -6.89 -8.41
CA ARG A 122 14.01 -6.55 -9.82
C ARG A 122 15.40 -5.97 -10.09
N GLY A 123 16.15 -5.65 -9.05
CA GLY A 123 17.56 -5.26 -9.16
C GLY A 123 17.91 -3.92 -8.52
N ASP A 124 19.21 -3.60 -8.55
CA ASP A 124 19.77 -2.45 -7.84
C ASP A 124 19.23 -1.10 -8.31
N GLU A 125 18.82 -0.99 -9.57
CA GLU A 125 18.21 0.24 -10.09
C GLU A 125 16.89 0.56 -9.35
N VAL A 126 16.04 -0.46 -9.13
CA VAL A 126 14.77 -0.28 -8.41
C VAL A 126 15.03 0.03 -6.93
N VAL A 127 16.01 -0.63 -6.32
CA VAL A 127 16.45 -0.35 -4.94
C VAL A 127 16.89 1.11 -4.80
N ASN A 128 17.72 1.60 -5.73
CA ASN A 128 18.20 2.99 -5.69
C ASN A 128 17.06 4.00 -5.87
N LYS A 129 16.16 3.76 -6.83
CA LYS A 129 14.94 4.58 -7.02
C LYS A 129 14.09 4.63 -5.74
N ALA A 130 13.94 3.49 -5.06
CA ALA A 130 13.18 3.40 -3.82
C ALA A 130 13.84 4.27 -2.72
N PHE A 131 15.15 4.13 -2.49
CA PHE A 131 15.84 4.92 -1.47
C PHE A 131 15.83 6.43 -1.75
N GLU A 132 16.07 6.83 -3.00
CA GLU A 132 16.03 8.23 -3.42
C GLU A 132 14.64 8.83 -3.18
N LEU A 133 13.61 8.15 -3.65
CA LEU A 133 12.23 8.63 -3.52
C LEU A 133 11.74 8.61 -2.07
N GLY A 134 12.04 7.55 -1.31
CA GLY A 134 11.69 7.44 0.11
C GLY A 134 12.35 8.54 0.95
N SER A 135 13.65 8.81 0.73
CA SER A 135 14.37 9.90 1.40
C SER A 135 13.77 11.26 1.04
N HIS A 136 13.42 11.47 -0.23
CA HIS A 136 12.75 12.68 -0.65
C HIS A 136 11.39 12.87 0.02
N ILE A 137 10.55 11.84 0.05
CA ILE A 137 9.23 11.88 0.73
C ILE A 137 9.40 12.26 2.20
N ILE A 138 10.33 11.62 2.92
CA ILE A 138 10.60 11.92 4.34
C ILE A 138 11.03 13.38 4.54
N SER A 139 11.79 13.94 3.60
CA SER A 139 12.29 15.33 3.71
C SER A 139 11.23 16.39 3.48
N ILE A 140 10.18 16.11 2.70
CA ILE A 140 9.18 17.11 2.30
C ILE A 140 7.79 16.90 2.91
N SER A 141 7.46 15.68 3.33
CA SER A 141 6.15 15.37 3.91
C SER A 141 6.03 15.89 5.33
N GLN A 142 4.96 16.62 5.59
CA GLN A 142 4.54 17.04 6.95
C GLN A 142 3.56 16.04 7.58
N ASP A 143 3.09 15.07 6.80
CA ASP A 143 2.21 14.01 7.27
C ASP A 143 3.04 12.94 7.99
N VAL A 144 2.84 12.86 9.31
CA VAL A 144 3.51 11.87 10.17
C VAL A 144 3.19 10.45 9.73
N PHE A 145 1.95 10.20 9.29
CA PHE A 145 1.52 8.89 8.83
C PHE A 145 2.30 8.45 7.58
N CYS A 146 2.33 9.30 6.57
CA CYS A 146 3.09 9.08 5.34
C CYS A 146 4.58 8.84 5.65
N THR A 147 5.16 9.67 6.52
CA THR A 147 6.57 9.56 6.91
C THR A 147 6.88 8.23 7.61
N CYS A 148 6.03 7.81 8.57
CA CYS A 148 6.21 6.53 9.26
C CYS A 148 6.08 5.34 8.33
N ARG A 149 5.09 5.34 7.43
CA ARG A 149 4.90 4.29 6.43
C ARG A 149 6.09 4.20 5.47
N THR A 150 6.61 5.34 5.03
CA THR A 150 7.80 5.39 4.19
C THR A 150 9.02 4.81 4.91
N LYS A 151 9.24 5.18 6.18
CA LYS A 151 10.32 4.62 7.01
C LYS A 151 10.20 3.11 7.21
N ALA A 152 8.99 2.62 7.48
CA ALA A 152 8.75 1.17 7.62
C ALA A 152 9.08 0.41 6.33
N ASN A 153 8.70 0.93 5.16
CA ASN A 153 9.06 0.34 3.88
C ASN A 153 10.57 0.44 3.58
N MET A 154 11.27 1.48 4.04
CA MET A 154 12.73 1.53 3.93
C MET A 154 13.41 0.44 4.78
N ILE A 155 12.91 0.17 5.98
CA ILE A 155 13.38 -0.98 6.79
C ILE A 155 13.18 -2.30 6.03
N HIS A 156 12.05 -2.45 5.34
CA HIS A 156 11.80 -3.63 4.51
C HIS A 156 12.84 -3.79 3.39
N ILE A 157 13.24 -2.69 2.74
CA ILE A 157 14.28 -2.72 1.71
C ILE A 157 15.63 -3.12 2.32
N TYR A 158 16.04 -2.55 3.46
CA TYR A 158 17.26 -2.92 4.14
C TYR A 158 17.27 -4.40 4.56
N THR A 159 16.18 -4.89 5.14
CA THR A 159 16.05 -6.32 5.49
C THR A 159 16.11 -7.24 4.27
N TYR A 160 15.63 -6.80 3.12
CA TYR A 160 15.82 -7.52 1.86
C TYR A 160 17.30 -7.59 1.47
N LEU A 161 18.03 -6.46 1.53
CA LEU A 161 19.46 -6.40 1.20
C LEU A 161 20.32 -7.25 2.15
N GLU A 162 20.05 -7.23 3.45
CA GLU A 162 20.72 -8.10 4.41
C GLU A 162 20.54 -9.56 4.05
N ARG A 163 19.34 -9.95 3.74
CA ARG A 163 18.96 -11.34 3.56
C ARG A 163 19.38 -11.92 2.20
N GLU A 164 19.22 -11.16 1.13
CA GLU A 164 19.46 -11.65 -0.23
C GLU A 164 20.87 -11.31 -0.74
N LYS A 165 21.51 -10.27 -0.19
CA LYS A 165 22.83 -9.81 -0.61
C LYS A 165 23.92 -9.95 0.47
N GLY A 166 23.55 -10.37 1.69
CA GLY A 166 24.47 -10.51 2.80
C GLY A 166 25.10 -9.18 3.27
N GLN A 167 24.43 -8.05 2.99
CA GLN A 167 24.85 -6.74 3.46
C GLN A 167 24.36 -6.54 4.90
N ASP A 168 25.17 -5.86 5.73
CA ASP A 168 24.77 -5.51 7.10
C ASP A 168 24.23 -4.07 7.11
N HIS A 169 22.97 -3.92 7.50
CA HIS A 169 22.26 -2.64 7.59
C HIS A 169 21.63 -2.43 8.97
N TYR A 170 22.13 -3.15 9.97
CA TYR A 170 21.57 -3.07 11.33
C TYR A 170 21.53 -1.64 11.89
N ASP A 171 22.59 -0.87 11.68
CA ASP A 171 22.68 0.50 12.22
C ASP A 171 21.70 1.43 11.53
N GLU A 172 21.51 1.34 10.21
CA GLU A 172 20.53 2.13 9.46
C GLU A 172 19.09 1.79 9.88
N ILE A 173 18.79 0.50 10.00
CA ILE A 173 17.48 0.03 10.48
C ILE A 173 17.22 0.55 11.88
N LYS A 174 18.18 0.41 12.80
CA LYS A 174 18.08 0.89 14.17
C LYS A 174 17.84 2.39 14.24
N GLN A 175 18.61 3.18 13.46
CA GLN A 175 18.45 4.62 13.39
C GLN A 175 17.03 5.01 12.91
N ILE A 176 16.50 4.33 11.90
CA ILE A 176 15.13 4.59 11.44
C ILE A 176 14.13 4.28 12.54
N ILE A 177 14.25 3.13 13.22
CA ILE A 177 13.36 2.73 14.31
C ILE A 177 13.36 3.77 15.44
N GLU A 178 14.51 4.28 15.83
CA GLU A 178 14.65 5.31 16.88
C GLU A 178 13.94 6.63 16.51
N THR A 179 13.73 6.90 15.24
CA THR A 179 13.01 8.10 14.76
C THR A 179 11.50 7.90 14.60
N LEU A 180 10.99 6.69 14.82
CA LEU A 180 9.55 6.44 14.74
C LEU A 180 8.86 6.92 16.02
N PRO A 181 7.72 7.62 15.92
CA PRO A 181 6.99 8.05 17.10
C PRO A 181 6.32 6.88 17.81
N TYR A 182 6.38 6.85 19.13
CA TYR A 182 5.75 5.81 19.97
C TYR A 182 4.22 5.74 19.86
N MET A 183 3.56 6.77 19.31
CA MET A 183 2.09 6.91 19.38
C MET A 183 1.35 6.41 18.13
N TYR A 184 2.04 5.81 17.17
CA TYR A 184 1.48 5.69 15.85
C TYR A 184 0.44 4.57 15.62
N PRO A 185 0.54 3.35 16.12
CA PRO A 185 -0.51 2.35 15.88
C PRO A 185 -1.80 2.60 16.67
N TYR A 186 -1.73 3.32 17.78
CA TYR A 186 -2.78 3.35 18.81
C TYR A 186 -3.94 4.33 18.55
N MET A 187 -3.77 5.37 17.75
CA MET A 187 -4.83 6.39 17.59
C MET A 187 -6.13 5.84 16.97
N LEU A 188 -6.04 4.95 15.98
CA LEU A 188 -7.23 4.31 15.39
C LEU A 188 -7.84 3.31 16.36
N GLN A 189 -7.01 2.50 17.01
CA GLN A 189 -7.44 1.53 18.01
C GLN A 189 -8.06 2.20 19.24
N ASP A 190 -7.50 3.34 19.69
CA ASP A 190 -8.09 4.11 20.79
C ASP A 190 -9.48 4.63 20.45
N LYS A 191 -9.68 5.15 19.23
CA LYS A 191 -11.01 5.53 18.77
C LYS A 191 -11.97 4.33 18.77
N MET A 192 -11.55 3.19 18.23
CA MET A 192 -12.36 1.98 18.21
C MET A 192 -12.66 1.45 19.62
N ARG A 193 -11.68 1.47 20.53
CA ARG A 193 -11.87 1.10 21.96
C ARG A 193 -12.87 2.00 22.67
N LEU A 194 -12.79 3.31 22.44
CA LEU A 194 -13.74 4.27 22.99
C LEU A 194 -15.14 4.04 22.38
N SER A 195 -15.24 3.85 21.06
CA SER A 195 -16.50 3.54 20.42
C SER A 195 -17.11 2.23 20.94
N ALA A 196 -16.32 1.17 21.04
CA ALA A 196 -16.74 -0.12 21.57
C ALA A 196 -17.20 -0.04 23.04
N SER A 197 -16.59 0.85 23.83
CA SER A 197 -16.89 1.00 25.27
C SER A 197 -18.08 1.90 25.56
N TYR A 198 -18.31 2.94 24.77
CA TYR A 198 -19.25 4.01 25.08
C TYR A 198 -20.44 4.13 24.13
N ILE A 199 -20.30 3.68 22.88
CA ILE A 199 -21.42 3.67 21.91
C ILE A 199 -22.31 2.45 22.20
N LYS A 200 -23.61 2.70 22.36
CA LYS A 200 -24.59 1.63 22.66
C LYS A 200 -25.21 1.07 21.37
N GLY A 201 -25.77 -0.14 21.50
CA GLY A 201 -26.53 -0.78 20.41
C GLY A 201 -25.66 -1.40 19.34
N GLU A 202 -26.22 -1.52 18.13
CA GLU A 202 -25.57 -2.23 17.01
C GLU A 202 -24.28 -1.57 16.54
N GLU A 203 -24.21 -0.23 16.58
CA GLU A 203 -23.01 0.51 16.19
C GLU A 203 -21.82 0.19 17.10
N GLY A 204 -22.00 0.28 18.42
CA GLY A 204 -20.95 -0.10 19.38
C GLY A 204 -20.58 -1.58 19.30
N MET A 205 -21.55 -2.46 19.05
CA MET A 205 -21.28 -3.88 18.83
C MET A 205 -20.45 -4.13 17.56
N LYS A 206 -20.71 -3.39 16.48
CA LYS A 206 -19.92 -3.45 15.25
C LYS A 206 -18.47 -3.04 15.50
N GLU A 207 -18.25 -1.93 16.21
CA GLU A 207 -16.92 -1.45 16.56
C GLU A 207 -16.19 -2.42 17.50
N ALA A 208 -16.89 -3.01 18.48
CA ALA A 208 -16.31 -3.99 19.38
C ALA A 208 -15.87 -5.27 18.65
N LYS A 209 -16.66 -5.73 17.67
CA LYS A 209 -16.27 -6.87 16.83
C LYS A 209 -15.05 -6.54 15.97
N ALA A 210 -15.05 -5.40 15.30
CA ALA A 210 -13.93 -4.99 14.47
C ALA A 210 -12.64 -4.81 15.30
N LEU A 211 -12.74 -4.24 16.51
CA LEU A 211 -11.61 -4.13 17.44
C LEU A 211 -11.07 -5.51 17.85
N LYS A 212 -11.95 -6.43 18.23
CA LYS A 212 -11.56 -7.82 18.56
C LYS A 212 -10.77 -8.45 17.40
N ASP A 213 -11.22 -8.21 16.18
CA ASP A 213 -10.62 -8.80 14.97
C ASP A 213 -9.23 -8.22 14.67
N ILE A 214 -8.97 -6.98 15.03
CA ILE A 214 -7.65 -6.36 14.93
C ILE A 214 -6.71 -6.88 16.03
N GLU A 215 -7.17 -6.90 17.27
CA GLU A 215 -6.34 -7.22 18.44
C GLU A 215 -5.79 -8.65 18.39
N TRP A 216 -6.58 -9.65 17.97
CA TRP A 216 -6.05 -11.00 17.87
C TRP A 216 -5.04 -11.17 16.73
N GLN A 217 -5.20 -10.41 15.62
CA GLN A 217 -4.22 -10.41 14.53
C GLN A 217 -2.86 -9.87 14.99
N GLU A 218 -2.85 -8.75 15.71
CA GLU A 218 -1.63 -8.20 16.30
C GLU A 218 -0.98 -9.19 17.27
N PHE A 219 -1.79 -9.92 18.05
CA PHE A 219 -1.27 -10.87 19.03
C PHE A 219 -0.57 -12.07 18.38
N PHE A 220 -1.16 -12.70 17.35
CA PHE A 220 -0.48 -13.82 16.70
C PHE A 220 0.79 -13.40 15.96
N ILE A 221 0.79 -12.18 15.35
CA ILE A 221 1.99 -11.61 14.73
C ILE A 221 3.08 -11.41 15.78
N ALA A 222 2.76 -10.87 16.94
CA ALA A 222 3.71 -10.68 18.03
C ALA A 222 4.32 -12.01 18.51
N CYS A 223 3.52 -13.06 18.66
CA CYS A 223 4.01 -14.40 18.99
C CYS A 223 5.01 -14.91 17.93
N ALA A 224 4.67 -14.78 16.64
CA ALA A 224 5.55 -15.19 15.55
C ALA A 224 6.87 -14.39 15.55
N GLN A 225 6.83 -13.09 15.85
CA GLN A 225 8.03 -12.26 15.94
C GLN A 225 8.96 -12.69 17.08
N VAL A 226 8.42 -13.04 18.26
CA VAL A 226 9.20 -13.60 19.36
C VAL A 226 9.85 -14.93 18.92
N GLY A 227 9.09 -15.79 18.24
CA GLY A 227 9.62 -17.03 17.65
C GLY A 227 10.78 -16.78 16.70
N HIS A 228 10.69 -15.79 15.82
CA HIS A 228 11.78 -15.42 14.91
C HIS A 228 13.03 -14.93 15.65
N ARG A 229 12.90 -14.19 16.76
CA ARG A 229 14.08 -13.76 17.56
C ARG A 229 14.78 -14.94 18.19
N TYR A 230 14.06 -15.91 18.75
CA TYR A 230 14.66 -17.15 19.23
C TYR A 230 15.30 -17.96 18.11
N PHE A 231 14.67 -18.02 16.94
CA PHE A 231 15.22 -18.68 15.77
C PHE A 231 16.55 -18.07 15.32
N ASP A 232 16.65 -16.74 15.27
CA ASP A 232 17.86 -16.00 14.91
C ASP A 232 19.01 -16.26 15.92
N MET A 233 18.68 -16.48 17.19
CA MET A 233 19.63 -16.86 18.23
C MET A 233 20.02 -18.34 18.19
N GLY A 234 19.42 -19.15 17.30
CA GLY A 234 19.64 -20.58 17.21
C GLY A 234 18.92 -21.41 18.27
N ASP A 235 18.06 -20.78 19.07
CA ASP A 235 17.21 -21.45 20.08
C ASP A 235 15.91 -21.93 19.44
N TYR A 236 16.02 -23.02 18.69
CA TYR A 236 14.90 -23.57 17.91
C TYR A 236 13.79 -24.18 18.78
N GLU A 237 14.09 -24.57 20.03
CA GLU A 237 13.08 -25.10 20.95
C GLU A 237 12.14 -24.00 21.44
N ASN A 238 12.67 -22.87 21.90
CA ASN A 238 11.87 -21.72 22.29
C ASN A 238 11.20 -21.06 21.09
N ALA A 239 11.86 -20.98 19.94
CA ALA A 239 11.24 -20.51 18.71
C ALA A 239 9.97 -21.31 18.37
N MET A 240 10.03 -22.64 18.46
CA MET A 240 8.90 -23.52 18.21
C MET A 240 7.71 -23.27 19.13
N ILE A 241 7.96 -22.99 20.43
CA ILE A 241 6.91 -22.68 21.41
C ILE A 241 6.10 -21.45 20.93
N HIS A 242 6.79 -20.36 20.60
CA HIS A 242 6.13 -19.11 20.20
C HIS A 242 5.51 -19.18 18.80
N PHE A 243 6.06 -19.94 17.88
CA PHE A 243 5.39 -20.24 16.61
C PHE A 243 4.13 -21.08 16.82
N GLN A 244 4.14 -22.03 17.75
CA GLN A 244 2.95 -22.81 18.08
C GLN A 244 1.87 -21.93 18.74
N GLU A 245 2.25 -21.02 19.64
CA GLU A 245 1.30 -20.04 20.21
C GLU A 245 0.63 -19.20 19.12
N SER A 246 1.40 -18.74 18.11
CA SER A 246 0.86 -18.02 16.97
C SER A 246 -0.14 -18.86 16.18
N VAL A 247 0.18 -20.11 15.89
CA VAL A 247 -0.71 -21.05 15.19
C VAL A 247 -1.98 -21.30 15.99
N ASP A 248 -1.86 -21.56 17.30
CA ASP A 248 -3.00 -21.83 18.19
C ASP A 248 -3.98 -20.65 18.22
N VAL A 249 -3.48 -19.41 18.25
CA VAL A 249 -4.30 -18.20 18.17
C VAL A 249 -5.02 -18.13 16.84
N ILE A 250 -4.32 -18.31 15.72
CA ILE A 250 -4.91 -18.27 14.38
C ILE A 250 -6.01 -19.35 14.28
N GLU A 251 -5.71 -20.59 14.65
CA GLU A 251 -6.66 -21.70 14.55
C GLU A 251 -7.90 -21.48 15.42
N ARG A 252 -7.72 -20.94 16.63
CA ARG A 252 -8.84 -20.67 17.52
C ARG A 252 -9.78 -19.60 16.98
N PHE A 253 -9.26 -18.54 16.37
CA PHE A 253 -10.07 -17.42 15.94
C PHE A 253 -10.57 -17.54 14.51
N MET A 254 -9.79 -18.11 13.59
CA MET A 254 -10.22 -18.30 12.20
C MET A 254 -11.23 -19.43 12.03
N TYR A 255 -11.09 -20.52 12.77
CA TYR A 255 -11.90 -21.73 12.56
C TYR A 255 -13.00 -21.94 13.61
N SER A 256 -13.05 -21.11 14.66
CA SER A 256 -14.07 -21.25 15.73
C SER A 256 -15.43 -20.70 15.35
N ASP A 257 -15.52 -19.72 14.45
CA ASP A 257 -16.78 -19.14 13.97
C ASP A 257 -17.03 -19.56 12.52
N LYS A 258 -18.13 -20.27 12.27
CA LYS A 258 -18.56 -20.67 10.91
C LYS A 258 -18.83 -19.49 9.96
N GLN A 259 -18.72 -18.25 10.43
CA GLN A 259 -18.85 -16.99 9.69
C GLN A 259 -17.49 -16.34 9.37
N GLY A 260 -16.36 -16.91 9.82
CA GLY A 260 -15.06 -16.23 9.84
C GLY A 260 -14.37 -16.04 8.48
N PHE A 261 -14.76 -16.79 7.45
CA PHE A 261 -14.10 -16.68 6.14
C PHE A 261 -14.47 -15.41 5.36
N ASP A 262 -15.68 -14.87 5.56
CA ASP A 262 -16.17 -13.71 4.78
C ASP A 262 -15.70 -12.34 5.33
N ALA A 263 -15.14 -12.30 6.52
CA ALA A 263 -14.84 -11.05 7.23
C ALA A 263 -13.37 -10.58 7.13
N TYR A 264 -12.45 -11.42 6.67
CA TYR A 264 -11.01 -11.10 6.67
C TYR A 264 -10.47 -11.01 5.24
N PRO A 265 -9.53 -10.07 4.97
CA PRO A 265 -8.75 -10.14 3.74
C PRO A 265 -7.93 -11.44 3.78
N ILE A 266 -8.46 -12.44 3.11
CA ILE A 266 -8.09 -13.86 3.17
C ILE A 266 -6.60 -14.07 2.89
N GLY A 267 -5.97 -13.25 2.05
CA GLY A 267 -4.57 -13.45 1.65
C GLY A 267 -3.55 -13.38 2.81
N GLY A 268 -3.65 -12.39 3.68
CA GLY A 268 -2.62 -12.11 4.68
C GLY A 268 -2.58 -13.12 5.83
N THR A 269 -3.72 -13.44 6.44
CA THR A 269 -3.78 -14.32 7.63
C THR A 269 -3.49 -15.77 7.28
N HIS A 270 -4.02 -16.27 6.14
CA HIS A 270 -3.72 -17.62 5.67
C HIS A 270 -2.26 -17.79 5.27
N ALA A 271 -1.67 -16.75 4.64
CA ALA A 271 -0.25 -16.75 4.34
C ALA A 271 0.59 -16.81 5.62
N ASN A 272 0.27 -15.99 6.61
CA ASN A 272 0.96 -16.00 7.91
C ASN A 272 0.82 -17.35 8.62
N HIS A 273 -0.36 -17.96 8.60
CA HIS A 273 -0.59 -19.29 9.17
C HIS A 273 0.30 -20.35 8.48
N ALA A 274 0.27 -20.39 7.15
CA ALA A 274 1.08 -21.34 6.39
C ALA A 274 2.58 -21.11 6.59
N ILE A 275 3.04 -19.87 6.61
CA ILE A 275 4.44 -19.50 6.85
C ILE A 275 4.86 -19.92 8.26
N THR A 276 4.05 -19.69 9.28
CA THR A 276 4.35 -20.08 10.66
C THR A 276 4.43 -21.60 10.84
N LEU A 277 3.59 -22.36 10.13
CA LEU A 277 3.74 -23.83 10.09
C LEU A 277 5.05 -24.27 9.45
N LEU A 278 5.51 -23.59 8.39
CA LEU A 278 6.82 -23.82 7.80
C LEU A 278 7.96 -23.40 8.74
N ASP A 279 7.77 -22.40 9.59
CA ASP A 279 8.73 -22.03 10.63
C ASP A 279 8.89 -23.13 11.67
N ILE A 280 7.79 -23.71 12.14
CA ILE A 280 7.81 -24.87 13.05
C ILE A 280 8.53 -26.05 12.38
N ALA A 281 8.16 -26.38 11.13
CA ALA A 281 8.81 -27.44 10.37
C ALA A 281 10.33 -27.22 10.23
N THR A 282 10.74 -25.95 10.04
CA THR A 282 12.16 -25.57 9.96
C THR A 282 12.86 -25.75 11.29
N CYS A 283 12.26 -25.36 12.40
CA CYS A 283 12.81 -25.60 13.74
C CYS A 283 12.98 -27.09 14.01
N MET A 284 11.96 -27.90 13.68
CA MET A 284 12.04 -29.37 13.81
C MET A 284 13.21 -29.96 13.00
N PHE A 285 13.34 -29.51 11.75
CA PHE A 285 14.45 -29.94 10.88
C PHE A 285 15.82 -29.58 11.48
N LYS A 286 15.97 -28.35 11.99
CA LYS A 286 17.19 -27.87 12.66
C LYS A 286 17.53 -28.67 13.92
N LEU A 287 16.51 -29.15 14.63
CA LEU A 287 16.65 -30.00 15.82
C LEU A 287 16.83 -31.48 15.49
N GLY A 288 16.85 -31.87 14.21
CA GLY A 288 16.91 -33.27 13.77
C GLY A 288 15.64 -34.08 14.04
N LYS A 289 14.52 -33.42 14.35
CA LYS A 289 13.20 -34.04 14.60
C LYS A 289 12.45 -34.10 13.25
N THR A 290 12.51 -35.21 12.55
CA THR A 290 11.94 -35.34 11.19
C THR A 290 10.50 -35.85 11.18
N GLU A 291 10.05 -36.50 12.24
CA GLU A 291 8.70 -37.03 12.37
C GLU A 291 7.69 -35.86 12.43
N GLY A 292 6.68 -35.85 11.55
CA GLY A 292 5.64 -34.84 11.49
C GLY A 292 5.91 -33.66 10.54
N ILE A 293 7.14 -33.46 10.05
CA ILE A 293 7.46 -32.32 9.14
C ILE A 293 6.62 -32.38 7.86
N ASP A 294 6.47 -33.56 7.24
CA ASP A 294 5.64 -33.72 6.04
C ASP A 294 4.19 -33.28 6.27
N GLY A 295 3.64 -33.61 7.45
CA GLY A 295 2.29 -33.21 7.82
C GLY A 295 2.14 -31.69 7.95
N LEU A 296 3.14 -31.00 8.52
CA LEU A 296 3.14 -29.55 8.62
C LEU A 296 3.25 -28.87 7.25
N ILE A 297 4.10 -29.38 6.37
CA ILE A 297 4.27 -28.87 5.00
C ILE A 297 2.97 -29.02 4.20
N GLU A 298 2.33 -30.20 4.24
CA GLU A 298 1.07 -30.44 3.55
C GLU A 298 -0.05 -29.58 4.15
N LYS A 299 -0.11 -29.43 5.46
CA LYS A 299 -1.08 -28.53 6.12
C LYS A 299 -0.88 -27.09 5.69
N ALA A 300 0.35 -26.59 5.66
CA ALA A 300 0.69 -25.25 5.19
C ALA A 300 0.26 -25.03 3.73
N LYS A 301 0.54 -26.02 2.86
CA LYS A 301 0.13 -26.02 1.46
C LYS A 301 -1.40 -25.93 1.32
N HIS A 302 -2.14 -26.76 2.04
CA HIS A 302 -3.61 -26.73 2.00
C HIS A 302 -4.16 -25.38 2.47
N ILE A 303 -3.73 -24.88 3.62
CA ILE A 303 -4.19 -23.59 4.15
C ILE A 303 -3.91 -22.46 3.16
N TYR A 304 -2.77 -22.48 2.50
CA TYR A 304 -2.35 -21.42 1.60
C TYR A 304 -3.15 -21.38 0.30
N PHE A 305 -3.47 -22.54 -0.27
CA PHE A 305 -4.13 -22.65 -1.57
C PHE A 305 -5.63 -22.90 -1.50
N ASP A 306 -6.14 -23.53 -0.44
CA ASP A 306 -7.57 -23.76 -0.29
C ASP A 306 -8.35 -22.47 -0.01
N ALA A 307 -7.68 -21.46 0.57
CA ALA A 307 -8.27 -20.14 0.73
C ALA A 307 -8.75 -19.53 -0.60
N PHE A 308 -8.11 -19.85 -1.71
CA PHE A 308 -8.46 -19.32 -3.03
C PHE A 308 -9.72 -19.95 -3.63
N ASP A 309 -10.11 -21.16 -3.23
CA ASP A 309 -11.32 -21.81 -3.71
C ASP A 309 -12.60 -21.14 -3.18
N HIS A 310 -12.49 -20.33 -2.14
CA HIS A 310 -13.61 -19.65 -1.47
C HIS A 310 -13.75 -18.18 -1.83
N ILE A 311 -12.89 -17.65 -2.73
CA ILE A 311 -12.88 -16.22 -3.07
C ILE A 311 -13.34 -16.04 -4.51
N GLU A 312 -14.33 -15.16 -4.73
CA GLU A 312 -14.63 -14.59 -6.04
C GLU A 312 -13.52 -13.59 -6.43
N LEU A 313 -12.33 -14.08 -6.79
CA LEU A 313 -11.24 -13.23 -7.26
C LEU A 313 -11.39 -12.97 -8.76
N ARG A 314 -11.33 -11.68 -9.13
CA ARG A 314 -11.39 -11.25 -10.54
C ARG A 314 -10.27 -11.82 -11.40
N ASP A 315 -9.11 -12.14 -10.78
CA ASP A 315 -7.91 -12.64 -11.44
C ASP A 315 -7.36 -13.91 -10.76
N TYR A 316 -8.22 -14.86 -10.44
CA TYR A 316 -7.89 -16.10 -9.72
C TYR A 316 -6.57 -16.77 -10.16
N VAL A 317 -6.37 -16.92 -11.46
CA VAL A 317 -5.18 -17.60 -12.00
C VAL A 317 -3.90 -16.81 -11.72
N LYS A 318 -3.95 -15.50 -11.87
CA LYS A 318 -2.82 -14.60 -11.63
C LYS A 318 -2.43 -14.60 -10.17
N ASP A 319 -3.44 -14.51 -9.29
CA ASP A 319 -3.23 -14.51 -7.86
C ASP A 319 -2.72 -15.87 -7.37
N MET A 320 -3.27 -16.97 -7.88
CA MET A 320 -2.76 -18.33 -7.61
C MET A 320 -1.32 -18.50 -8.07
N THR A 321 -0.96 -17.99 -9.24
CA THR A 321 0.42 -18.06 -9.76
C THR A 321 1.38 -17.24 -8.90
N TYR A 322 0.98 -16.03 -8.50
CA TYR A 322 1.74 -15.21 -7.57
C TYR A 322 1.97 -15.92 -6.24
N MET A 323 0.90 -16.46 -5.66
CA MET A 323 0.96 -17.16 -4.38
C MET A 323 1.78 -18.44 -4.47
N LEU A 324 1.69 -19.18 -5.57
CA LEU A 324 2.54 -20.35 -5.84
C LEU A 324 4.03 -19.98 -5.79
N ASN A 325 4.41 -18.90 -6.47
CA ASN A 325 5.78 -18.41 -6.49
C ASN A 325 6.22 -17.96 -5.09
N TYR A 326 5.37 -17.19 -4.40
CA TYR A 326 5.67 -16.70 -3.06
C TYR A 326 5.83 -17.85 -2.04
N PHE A 327 4.91 -18.82 -2.04
CA PHE A 327 4.98 -20.00 -1.19
C PHE A 327 6.25 -20.82 -1.46
N THR A 328 6.54 -21.09 -2.74
CA THR A 328 7.75 -21.81 -3.17
C THR A 328 9.01 -21.07 -2.73
N LYS A 329 9.07 -19.73 -2.90
CA LYS A 329 10.20 -18.91 -2.46
C LYS A 329 10.42 -19.03 -0.95
N ASN A 330 9.35 -18.94 -0.14
CA ASN A 330 9.46 -19.06 1.32
C ASN A 330 9.85 -20.48 1.77
N TYR A 331 9.32 -21.51 1.11
CA TYR A 331 9.72 -22.89 1.36
C TYR A 331 11.23 -23.10 1.09
N ASN A 332 11.70 -22.69 -0.09
CA ASN A 332 13.11 -22.80 -0.47
C ASN A 332 14.03 -21.98 0.43
N LYS A 333 13.60 -20.77 0.80
CA LYS A 333 14.34 -19.86 1.67
C LYS A 333 14.56 -20.43 3.06
N LYS A 334 13.61 -21.19 3.59
CA LYS A 334 13.73 -21.90 4.87
C LYS A 334 14.57 -23.18 4.77
N LYS A 335 15.15 -23.48 3.60
CA LYS A 335 15.93 -24.68 3.34
C LYS A 335 15.23 -26.02 3.63
N LEU A 336 13.91 -26.04 3.73
CA LEU A 336 13.14 -27.27 3.83
C LEU A 336 13.22 -28.12 2.57
N ASN A 337 13.61 -27.49 1.45
CA ASN A 337 13.94 -28.17 0.21
C ASN A 337 15.10 -29.19 0.35
N GLU A 338 16.03 -28.97 1.30
CA GLU A 338 17.07 -29.93 1.67
C GLU A 338 16.49 -31.18 2.34
N TYR A 339 15.34 -31.03 3.01
CA TYR A 339 14.62 -32.13 3.65
C TYR A 339 13.82 -32.95 2.62
N LYS A 340 12.99 -32.27 1.83
CA LYS A 340 12.14 -32.88 0.79
C LYS A 340 11.73 -31.83 -0.22
N PRO A 341 11.83 -32.09 -1.54
CA PRO A 341 11.27 -31.20 -2.54
C PRO A 341 9.75 -31.01 -2.38
N LEU A 342 9.27 -29.77 -2.54
CA LEU A 342 7.86 -29.46 -2.48
C LEU A 342 7.17 -29.92 -3.77
N ASP A 343 6.15 -30.76 -3.66
CA ASP A 343 5.29 -31.15 -4.79
C ASP A 343 4.06 -30.22 -4.86
N LEU A 344 4.00 -29.41 -5.89
CA LEU A 344 2.91 -28.47 -6.17
C LEU A 344 2.19 -28.80 -7.50
N SER A 345 2.40 -30.00 -8.04
CA SER A 345 1.85 -30.42 -9.35
C SER A 345 0.32 -30.38 -9.43
N ASP A 346 -0.38 -30.56 -8.32
CA ASP A 346 -1.85 -30.42 -8.21
C ASP A 346 -2.28 -28.95 -8.33
N ILE A 347 -1.53 -28.02 -7.75
CA ILE A 347 -1.78 -26.59 -7.84
C ILE A 347 -1.54 -26.09 -9.26
N GLU A 348 -0.45 -26.51 -9.91
CA GLU A 348 -0.17 -26.20 -11.30
C GLU A 348 -1.27 -26.70 -12.25
N LYS A 349 -1.81 -27.90 -12.00
CA LYS A 349 -2.95 -28.42 -12.76
C LYS A 349 -4.22 -27.58 -12.57
N ARG A 350 -4.51 -27.12 -11.35
CA ARG A 350 -5.66 -26.25 -11.07
C ARG A 350 -5.53 -24.92 -11.81
N ILE A 351 -4.36 -24.31 -11.82
CA ILE A 351 -4.04 -23.08 -12.58
C ILE A 351 -4.26 -23.32 -14.08
N ALA A 352 -3.73 -24.42 -14.62
CA ALA A 352 -3.88 -24.77 -16.04
C ALA A 352 -5.34 -24.97 -16.46
N GLN A 353 -6.14 -25.63 -15.63
CA GLN A 353 -7.57 -25.87 -15.90
C GLN A 353 -8.41 -24.58 -15.92
N LYS A 354 -8.02 -23.56 -15.17
CA LYS A 354 -8.70 -22.26 -15.14
C LYS A 354 -8.27 -21.34 -16.30
N ASN A 355 -7.11 -21.61 -16.89
CA ASN A 355 -6.61 -20.90 -18.10
C ASN A 355 -7.20 -21.44 -19.41
N ALA A 356 -7.79 -22.64 -19.40
CA ALA A 356 -8.40 -23.27 -20.56
C ALA A 356 -9.88 -22.91 -20.68
#